data_bd28e5e9b8ca9fc469241e3eb7f7ab65
#
_entry.id   bd28e5e9b8ca9fc469241e3eb7f7ab65
#
_cell.length_a   1.000
_cell.length_b   1.000
_cell.length_c   1.000
_cell.angle_alpha   90.00
_cell.angle_beta   90.00
_cell.angle_gamma   90.00
#
_symmetry.space_group_name_H-M   'P 1'
#
loop_
_entity.id
_entity.type
_entity.pdbx_description
1 polymer ?
#
loop_
_entity_poly.entity_id
_entity_poly.type
_entity_poly.pdbx_seq_one_letter_code
_entity_poly.pdbx_strand_id
1 'polypeptide(L)'
;MKTTVGQNIKRLRRSFDLTQEQLSERTGLSRGQIKNWETDRHEPDLESLKILASYFNTSTDALLNFENRKEDALLELLFNDIQRAYEELDGRQQGRFAKQVSLYVKMLQNNKDIL
;
A
#
# COMPACT_ATOMS: atom_id res chain seq x y z
N MET A 1 -3.84 -17.85 -9.14
CA MET A 1 -2.38 -17.69 -9.32
C MET A 1 -1.98 -16.25 -9.06
N LYS A 2 -0.91 -16.08 -8.29
CA LYS A 2 -0.40 -14.73 -8.04
C LYS A 2 0.43 -14.26 -9.22
N THR A 3 0.27 -13.00 -9.57
CA THR A 3 1.11 -12.37 -10.57
C THR A 3 2.47 -12.04 -9.97
N THR A 4 3.49 -11.89 -10.81
CA THR A 4 4.80 -11.39 -10.40
C THR A 4 4.76 -9.87 -10.26
N VAL A 5 5.77 -9.30 -9.58
CA VAL A 5 5.92 -7.85 -9.51
C VAL A 5 6.05 -7.25 -10.91
N GLY A 6 6.78 -7.92 -11.81
CA GLY A 6 6.92 -7.47 -13.19
C GLY A 6 5.62 -7.46 -13.95
N GLN A 7 4.79 -8.48 -13.77
CA GLN A 7 3.46 -8.53 -14.38
C GLN A 7 2.56 -7.42 -13.86
N ASN A 8 2.65 -7.10 -12.58
CA ASN A 8 1.90 -6.01 -11.98
C ASN A 8 2.32 -4.66 -12.54
N ILE A 9 3.62 -4.44 -12.69
CA ILE A 9 4.16 -3.22 -13.30
C ILE A 9 3.62 -3.07 -14.73
N LYS A 10 3.67 -4.13 -15.51
CA LYS A 10 3.18 -4.13 -16.89
C LYS A 10 1.69 -3.83 -16.97
N ARG A 11 0.91 -4.45 -16.09
CA ARG A 11 -0.54 -4.25 -16.02
C ARG A 11 -0.88 -2.79 -15.68
N LEU A 12 -0.21 -2.23 -14.67
CA LEU A 12 -0.42 -0.83 -14.28
C LEU A 12 0.00 0.13 -15.37
N ARG A 13 1.15 -0.12 -15.99
CA ARG A 13 1.62 0.70 -17.10
C ARG A 13 0.59 0.74 -18.23
N ARG A 14 0.05 -0.41 -18.62
CA ARG A 14 -0.96 -0.51 -19.67
C ARG A 14 -2.27 0.16 -19.26
N SER A 15 -2.66 0.06 -18.00
CA SER A 15 -3.88 0.72 -17.51
C SER A 15 -3.76 2.24 -17.54
N PHE A 16 -2.54 2.76 -17.52
CA PHE A 16 -2.26 4.19 -17.66
C PHE A 16 -2.00 4.59 -19.14
N ASP A 17 -2.18 3.66 -20.06
CA ASP A 17 -1.94 3.88 -21.50
C ASP A 17 -0.51 4.34 -21.82
N LEU A 18 0.48 3.78 -21.10
CA LEU A 18 1.89 4.14 -21.28
C LEU A 18 2.66 3.04 -21.98
N THR A 19 3.57 3.45 -22.87
CA THR A 19 4.63 2.56 -23.36
C THR A 19 5.74 2.45 -22.30
N GLN A 20 6.63 1.47 -22.45
CA GLN A 20 7.80 1.34 -21.57
C GLN A 20 8.65 2.61 -21.61
N GLU A 21 8.83 3.18 -22.81
CA GLU A 21 9.57 4.41 -22.97
C GLU A 21 8.94 5.59 -22.24
N GLN A 22 7.62 5.73 -22.36
CA GLN A 22 6.88 6.78 -21.65
C GLN A 22 6.98 6.62 -20.14
N LEU A 23 6.87 5.40 -19.64
CA LEU A 23 7.05 5.14 -18.21
C LEU A 23 8.46 5.51 -17.77
N SER A 24 9.48 5.15 -18.56
CA SER A 24 10.86 5.54 -18.31
C SER A 24 11.03 7.06 -18.22
N GLU A 25 10.47 7.78 -19.16
CA GLU A 25 10.55 9.24 -19.18
C GLU A 25 9.91 9.88 -17.97
N ARG A 26 8.75 9.37 -17.56
CA ARG A 26 7.98 9.96 -16.45
C ARG A 26 8.53 9.63 -15.07
N THR A 27 9.18 8.49 -14.94
CA THR A 27 9.71 8.02 -13.64
C THR A 27 11.19 8.27 -13.47
N GLY A 28 11.92 8.50 -14.56
CA GLY A 28 13.38 8.55 -14.55
C GLY A 28 14.05 7.18 -14.48
N LEU A 29 13.26 6.11 -14.49
CA LEU A 29 13.80 4.74 -14.48
C LEU A 29 14.21 4.33 -15.90
N SER A 30 15.23 3.47 -16.01
CA SER A 30 15.73 3.05 -17.30
C SER A 30 14.74 2.13 -18.02
N ARG A 31 14.56 2.36 -19.34
CA ARG A 31 13.70 1.52 -20.16
C ARG A 31 14.14 0.05 -20.15
N GLY A 32 15.45 -0.18 -20.19
CA GLY A 32 16.00 -1.52 -20.16
C GLY A 32 15.69 -2.25 -18.86
N GLN A 33 15.75 -1.55 -17.74
CA GLN A 33 15.35 -2.10 -16.45
C GLN A 33 13.86 -2.41 -16.42
N ILE A 34 13.01 -1.51 -16.90
CA ILE A 34 11.56 -1.73 -16.96
C ILE A 34 11.27 -2.98 -17.78
N LYS A 35 11.90 -3.12 -18.94
CA LYS A 35 11.76 -4.31 -19.77
C LYS A 35 12.16 -5.58 -19.02
N ASN A 36 13.27 -5.56 -18.31
CA ASN A 36 13.75 -6.71 -17.54
C ASN A 36 12.79 -7.07 -16.41
N TRP A 37 12.20 -6.07 -15.75
CA TRP A 37 11.20 -6.34 -14.71
C TRP A 37 9.92 -6.95 -15.30
N GLU A 38 9.42 -6.39 -16.40
CA GLU A 38 8.19 -6.85 -17.03
C GLU A 38 8.31 -8.26 -17.65
N THR A 39 9.51 -8.68 -17.97
CA THR A 39 9.79 -10.03 -18.48
C THR A 39 10.28 -11.00 -17.40
N ASP A 40 10.25 -10.57 -16.16
CA ASP A 40 10.68 -11.35 -14.99
C ASP A 40 12.16 -11.79 -15.02
N ARG A 41 12.98 -11.09 -15.76
CA ARG A 41 14.44 -11.34 -15.78
C ARG A 41 15.11 -10.85 -14.52
N HIS A 42 14.66 -9.73 -14.01
CA HIS A 42 15.13 -9.11 -12.77
C HIS A 42 13.97 -8.52 -12.01
N GLU A 43 14.15 -8.39 -10.71
CA GLU A 43 13.20 -7.68 -9.85
C GLU A 43 13.67 -6.24 -9.66
N PRO A 44 12.74 -5.28 -9.50
CA PRO A 44 13.15 -3.92 -9.19
C PRO A 44 13.82 -3.84 -7.81
N ASP A 45 14.79 -2.95 -7.70
CA ASP A 45 15.38 -2.63 -6.41
C ASP A 45 14.37 -1.82 -5.57
N LEU A 46 14.68 -1.64 -4.28
CA LEU A 46 13.76 -0.98 -3.35
C LEU A 46 13.42 0.44 -3.77
N GLU A 47 14.41 1.20 -4.23
CA GLU A 47 14.20 2.58 -4.66
C GLU A 47 13.30 2.65 -5.89
N SER A 48 13.55 1.82 -6.89
CA SER A 48 12.73 1.74 -8.10
C SER A 48 11.29 1.34 -7.76
N LEU A 49 11.13 0.38 -6.84
CA LEU A 49 9.82 -0.08 -6.40
C LEU A 49 9.03 1.07 -5.76
N LYS A 50 9.67 1.88 -4.92
CA LYS A 50 9.04 3.04 -4.29
C LYS A 50 8.62 4.09 -5.33
N ILE A 51 9.47 4.35 -6.31
CA ILE A 51 9.18 5.29 -7.39
C ILE A 51 7.95 4.82 -8.18
N LEU A 52 7.89 3.55 -8.54
CA LEU A 52 6.77 2.98 -9.28
C LEU A 52 5.47 3.03 -8.48
N ALA A 53 5.52 2.66 -7.20
CA ALA A 53 4.36 2.71 -6.33
C ALA A 53 3.81 4.15 -6.22
N SER A 54 4.70 5.11 -6.05
CA SER A 54 4.33 6.52 -5.98
C SER A 54 3.73 7.02 -7.29
N TYR A 55 4.35 6.68 -8.41
CA TYR A 55 3.87 7.11 -9.74
C TYR A 55 2.47 6.57 -10.02
N PHE A 56 2.25 5.29 -9.76
CA PHE A 56 0.97 4.62 -10.00
C PHE A 56 -0.06 4.86 -8.89
N ASN A 57 0.30 5.62 -7.87
CA ASN A 57 -0.56 5.89 -6.71
C ASN A 57 -1.06 4.60 -6.07
N THR A 58 -0.16 3.68 -5.83
CA THR A 58 -0.42 2.40 -5.19
C THR A 58 0.63 2.15 -4.10
N SER A 59 0.49 1.06 -3.36
CA SER A 59 1.46 0.69 -2.35
C SER A 59 2.51 -0.27 -2.91
N THR A 60 3.68 -0.33 -2.28
CA THR A 60 4.68 -1.34 -2.60
C THR A 60 4.15 -2.74 -2.32
N ASP A 61 3.34 -2.91 -1.29
CA ASP A 61 2.70 -4.20 -0.96
C ASP A 61 1.79 -4.66 -2.10
N ALA A 62 1.01 -3.76 -2.68
CA ALA A 62 0.15 -4.09 -3.82
C ALA A 62 0.96 -4.51 -5.04
N LEU A 63 2.09 -3.83 -5.31
CA LEU A 63 2.99 -4.21 -6.40
C LEU A 63 3.59 -5.59 -6.21
N LEU A 64 3.91 -5.95 -4.96
CA LEU A 64 4.54 -7.22 -4.60
C LEU A 64 3.53 -8.34 -4.40
N ASN A 65 2.23 -8.07 -4.46
CA ASN A 65 1.18 -9.01 -4.04
C ASN A 65 1.35 -9.48 -2.61
N PHE A 66 1.90 -8.63 -1.76
CA PHE A 66 2.11 -8.99 -0.37
C PHE A 66 0.83 -8.80 0.40
N GLU A 67 0.21 -9.92 0.77
CA GLU A 67 -0.96 -9.93 1.64
C GLU A 67 -0.53 -10.36 3.02
N ASN A 68 -0.47 -9.41 3.91
CA ASN A 68 -0.02 -9.65 5.26
C ASN A 68 -1.00 -10.48 6.09
N ARG A 69 -2.26 -10.50 5.67
CA ARG A 69 -3.33 -11.22 6.37
C ARG A 69 -4.57 -11.28 5.49
N LYS A 70 -5.50 -12.15 5.90
CA LYS A 70 -6.80 -12.21 5.26
C LYS A 70 -7.56 -10.90 5.46
N GLU A 71 -8.25 -10.48 4.44
CA GLU A 71 -9.14 -9.34 4.53
C GLU A 71 -10.27 -9.64 5.51
N ASP A 72 -10.49 -8.73 6.44
CA ASP A 72 -11.60 -8.74 7.35
C ASP A 72 -12.39 -7.46 7.13
N ALA A 73 -13.58 -7.58 6.56
CA ALA A 73 -14.39 -6.44 6.18
C ALA A 73 -14.81 -5.60 7.40
N LEU A 74 -15.09 -6.25 8.53
CA LEU A 74 -15.45 -5.53 9.77
C LEU A 74 -14.26 -4.74 10.30
N LEU A 75 -13.08 -5.34 10.28
CA LEU A 75 -11.86 -4.68 10.75
C LEU A 75 -11.51 -3.48 9.86
N GLU A 76 -11.66 -3.64 8.55
CA GLU A 76 -11.41 -2.55 7.60
C GLU A 76 -12.39 -1.39 7.82
N LEU A 77 -13.67 -1.68 8.01
CA LEU A 77 -14.66 -0.65 8.32
C LEU A 77 -14.31 0.08 9.62
N LEU A 78 -13.88 -0.66 10.64
CA LEU A 78 -13.47 -0.08 11.91
C LEU A 78 -12.26 0.85 11.73
N PHE A 79 -11.25 0.42 10.98
CA PHE A 79 -10.08 1.26 10.68
C PHE A 79 -10.47 2.54 9.95
N ASN A 80 -11.38 2.43 8.99
CA ASN A 80 -11.86 3.59 8.24
C ASN A 80 -12.60 4.58 9.14
N ASP A 81 -13.42 4.09 10.07
CA ASP A 81 -14.13 4.93 11.03
C ASP A 81 -13.15 5.64 11.97
N ILE A 82 -12.18 4.92 12.48
CA ILE A 82 -11.14 5.48 13.34
C ILE A 82 -10.34 6.55 12.58
N GLN A 83 -9.95 6.26 11.36
CA GLN A 83 -9.19 7.20 10.54
C GLN A 83 -9.97 8.49 10.28
N ARG A 84 -11.25 8.38 9.92
CA ARG A 84 -12.12 9.56 9.71
C ARG A 84 -12.24 10.41 10.95
N ALA A 85 -12.52 9.77 12.08
CA ALA A 85 -12.63 10.49 13.35
C ALA A 85 -11.33 11.21 13.70
N TYR A 86 -10.19 10.56 13.48
CA TYR A 86 -8.88 11.13 13.73
C TYR A 86 -8.59 12.34 12.84
N GLU A 87 -8.91 12.24 11.55
CA GLU A 87 -8.63 13.30 10.57
C GLU A 87 -9.43 14.58 10.82
N GLU A 88 -10.58 14.48 11.46
CA GLU A 88 -11.41 15.65 11.81
C GLU A 88 -10.88 16.44 13.01
N LEU A 89 -9.88 15.92 13.72
CA LEU A 89 -9.35 16.52 14.94
C LEU A 89 -8.09 17.34 14.65
N ASP A 90 -7.83 18.35 15.51
CA ASP A 90 -6.55 19.06 15.47
C ASP A 90 -5.43 18.19 16.08
N GLY A 91 -4.16 18.63 15.93
CA GLY A 91 -3.01 17.84 16.37
C GLY A 91 -3.04 17.48 17.86
N ARG A 92 -3.52 18.38 18.71
CA ARG A 92 -3.64 18.15 20.16
C ARG A 92 -4.72 17.09 20.47
N GLN A 93 -5.87 17.23 19.81
CA GLN A 93 -6.96 16.28 19.95
C GLN A 93 -6.56 14.92 19.39
N GLN A 94 -5.82 14.86 18.30
CA GLN A 94 -5.33 13.64 17.70
C GLN A 94 -4.48 12.83 18.69
N GLY A 95 -3.58 13.48 19.41
CA GLY A 95 -2.77 12.82 20.44
C GLY A 95 -3.61 12.21 21.55
N ARG A 96 -4.59 12.95 22.03
CA ARG A 96 -5.52 12.47 23.07
C ARG A 96 -6.40 11.33 22.57
N PHE A 97 -6.92 11.46 21.36
CA PHE A 97 -7.74 10.45 20.72
C PHE A 97 -6.97 9.12 20.61
N ALA A 98 -5.76 9.18 20.07
CA ALA A 98 -4.93 7.97 19.94
C ALA A 98 -4.67 7.29 21.28
N LYS A 99 -4.38 8.07 22.32
CA LYS A 99 -4.17 7.56 23.67
C LYS A 99 -5.41 6.88 24.23
N GLN A 100 -6.57 7.50 24.07
CA GLN A 100 -7.84 6.96 24.56
C GLN A 100 -8.20 5.66 23.83
N VAL A 101 -8.08 5.64 22.50
CA VAL A 101 -8.36 4.43 21.72
C VAL A 101 -7.44 3.30 22.14
N SER A 102 -6.12 3.59 22.30
CA SER A 102 -5.14 2.59 22.73
C SER A 102 -5.47 2.01 24.11
N LEU A 103 -5.87 2.86 25.06
CA LEU A 103 -6.27 2.41 26.41
C LEU A 103 -7.51 1.53 26.35
N TYR A 104 -8.49 1.89 25.53
CA TYR A 104 -9.71 1.10 25.38
C TYR A 104 -9.41 -0.27 24.78
N VAL A 105 -8.56 -0.31 23.74
CA VAL A 105 -8.12 -1.58 23.13
C VAL A 105 -7.45 -2.49 24.18
N LYS A 106 -6.55 -1.93 24.98
CA LYS A 106 -5.88 -2.69 26.05
C LYS A 106 -6.85 -3.21 27.10
N MET A 107 -7.82 -2.39 27.47
CA MET A 107 -8.87 -2.81 28.41
C MET A 107 -9.66 -4.00 27.86
N LEU A 108 -10.03 -3.97 26.58
CA LEU A 108 -10.74 -5.08 25.94
C LEU A 108 -9.87 -6.33 25.85
N GLN A 109 -8.57 -6.18 25.53
CA GLN A 109 -7.63 -7.30 25.50
C GLN A 109 -7.50 -8.00 26.83
N ASN A 110 -7.57 -7.24 27.93
CA ASN A 110 -7.44 -7.78 29.28
C ASN A 110 -8.77 -8.31 29.84
N ASN A 111 -9.88 -8.03 29.18
CA ASN A 111 -11.23 -8.40 29.63
C ASN A 111 -12.02 -9.01 28.49
N LYS A 112 -11.46 -10.01 27.83
CA LYS A 112 -12.07 -10.67 26.67
C LYS A 112 -13.42 -11.29 26.96
N ASP A 113 -13.67 -11.63 28.22
CA ASP A 113 -14.93 -12.21 28.69
C ASP A 113 -16.13 -11.27 28.55
N ILE A 114 -15.90 -9.96 28.43
CA ILE A 114 -17.00 -9.02 28.18
C ILE A 114 -17.38 -8.95 26.70
N LEU A 115 -16.59 -9.57 25.84
CA LEU A 115 -16.87 -9.65 24.42
C LEU A 115 -17.64 -10.91 24.09
#